data_d84f8b4f3a6ec57a2b8c9c76d7bd5342
#
_entry.id   d84f8b4f3a6ec57a2b8c9c76d7bd5342
#
_cell.length_a   1.000
_cell.length_b   1.000
_cell.length_c   1.000
_cell.angle_alpha   90.00
_cell.angle_beta   90.00
_cell.angle_gamma   90.00
#
_symmetry.space_group_name_H-M   'P 1'
#
loop_
_entity.id
_entity.type
_entity.pdbx_description
1 polymer ?
#
loop_
_entity_poly.entity_id
_entity_poly.type
_entity_poly.pdbx_seq_one_letter_code
_entity_poly.pdbx_strand_id
1 'polypeptide(L)'
;MQFELSDEQLEFQKSLRRMISDRSPIKSVREVIKTDAGWDESLWQQFADQAGLPALLVPEEYDGAGATLVEAMLVMEELGRGIVPSPYFATTAFGVVPILTFGSETQKQELLPSVAAGEITLTTALTEPSGNWGPDGVEMVAAGSGETVTLSGTKSFVIDGHTADKIIVVAKAGDQYGLYIVDGDASGLTRTKQTTLDLTRPMATLEFDNVAATGLGEPGGWDRISHVLDVAATLLAAEMVGAMEASMTMAVEYAKVRNQFSRAIGSFQGIKHRLSEMAVEVDTSRAATWYAAYAGAEGLDDFPTAALVAKATAAAGFAFTASWTVQVHGGIGFTWDHDAQLYYRKAKSTELLLGSTTDTWLELADRIGV
;
A
#
# COMPACT_ATOMS: atom_id res chain seq x y z
N MET A 1 2.31 25.37 13.08
CA MET A 1 2.49 24.00 12.59
C MET A 1 3.67 23.98 11.66
N GLN A 2 4.70 23.21 11.94
CA GLN A 2 5.85 23.06 11.06
C GLN A 2 5.59 21.77 10.24
N PHE A 3 5.30 21.93 8.95
CA PHE A 3 5.12 20.79 8.00
C PHE A 3 6.46 20.41 7.34
N GLU A 4 7.55 20.58 8.04
CA GLU A 4 8.87 20.21 7.57
C GLU A 4 9.33 18.95 8.28
N LEU A 5 9.89 18.02 7.52
CA LEU A 5 10.54 16.85 8.09
C LEU A 5 11.70 17.26 8.97
N SER A 6 11.89 16.57 10.09
CA SER A 6 13.07 16.76 10.93
C SER A 6 14.36 16.34 10.19
N ASP A 7 15.49 16.79 10.66
CA ASP A 7 16.80 16.39 10.11
C ASP A 7 16.97 14.86 10.17
N GLU A 8 16.46 14.22 11.21
CA GLU A 8 16.49 12.76 11.39
C GLU A 8 15.61 12.04 10.35
N GLN A 9 14.39 12.54 10.11
CA GLN A 9 13.49 12.00 9.09
C GLN A 9 14.06 12.16 7.67
N LEU A 10 14.69 13.31 7.40
CA LEU A 10 15.37 13.54 6.11
C LEU A 10 16.55 12.59 5.91
N GLU A 11 17.33 12.33 6.95
CA GLU A 11 18.48 11.43 6.89
C GLU A 11 18.03 9.96 6.78
N PHE A 12 16.95 9.58 7.49
CA PHE A 12 16.29 8.29 7.32
C PHE A 12 15.82 8.07 5.88
N GLN A 13 15.10 9.03 5.30
CA GLN A 13 14.64 8.94 3.92
C GLN A 13 15.80 8.80 2.92
N LYS A 14 16.87 9.57 3.08
CA LYS A 14 18.07 9.47 2.21
C LYS A 14 18.76 8.12 2.32
N SER A 15 18.88 7.59 3.55
CA SER A 15 19.47 6.29 3.81
C SER A 15 18.66 5.17 3.17
N LEU A 16 17.33 5.22 3.32
CA LEU A 16 16.40 4.27 2.72
C LEU A 16 16.44 4.32 1.19
N ARG A 17 16.44 5.52 0.59
CA ARG A 17 16.59 5.72 -0.86
C ARG A 17 17.87 5.08 -1.39
N ARG A 18 18.97 5.28 -0.69
CA ARG A 18 20.26 4.66 -1.04
C ARG A 18 20.18 3.14 -0.95
N MET A 19 19.67 2.61 0.15
CA MET A 19 19.51 1.17 0.35
C MET A 19 18.67 0.55 -0.78
N ILE A 20 17.53 1.13 -1.11
CA ILE A 20 16.65 0.66 -2.20
C ILE A 20 17.35 0.74 -3.55
N SER A 21 18.00 1.85 -3.88
CA SER A 21 18.75 1.98 -5.14
C SER A 21 19.82 0.91 -5.30
N ASP A 22 20.53 0.58 -4.21
CA ASP A 22 21.65 -0.36 -4.23
C ASP A 22 21.16 -1.82 -4.24
N ARG A 23 20.06 -2.13 -3.55
CA ARG A 23 19.60 -3.51 -3.32
C ARG A 23 18.46 -3.94 -4.24
N SER A 24 17.62 -3.01 -4.67
CA SER A 24 16.49 -3.27 -5.55
C SER A 24 16.47 -2.36 -6.78
N PRO A 25 17.53 -2.33 -7.60
CA PRO A 25 17.49 -1.62 -8.86
C PRO A 25 16.40 -2.22 -9.75
N ILE A 26 15.86 -1.44 -10.67
CA ILE A 26 14.73 -1.84 -11.54
C ILE A 26 14.95 -3.19 -12.27
N LYS A 27 16.19 -3.54 -12.54
CA LYS A 27 16.55 -4.85 -13.11
C LYS A 27 16.21 -5.98 -12.15
N SER A 28 16.48 -5.81 -10.85
CA SER A 28 16.10 -6.80 -9.82
C SER A 28 14.60 -6.90 -9.67
N VAL A 29 13.88 -5.76 -9.70
CA VAL A 29 12.41 -5.74 -9.72
C VAL A 29 11.86 -6.59 -10.87
N ARG A 30 12.42 -6.45 -12.07
CA ARG A 30 12.02 -7.23 -13.27
C ARG A 30 12.23 -8.74 -13.12
N GLU A 31 13.19 -9.17 -12.33
CA GLU A 31 13.38 -10.59 -12.05
C GLU A 31 12.43 -11.08 -10.96
N VAL A 32 12.28 -10.30 -9.90
CA VAL A 32 11.42 -10.65 -8.76
C VAL A 32 9.95 -10.80 -9.16
N ILE A 33 9.42 -9.91 -10.00
CA ILE A 33 8.02 -9.99 -10.47
C ILE A 33 7.68 -11.25 -11.29
N LYS A 34 8.69 -12.02 -11.71
CA LYS A 34 8.52 -13.30 -12.42
C LYS A 34 8.45 -14.50 -11.49
N THR A 35 8.80 -14.31 -10.22
CA THR A 35 8.79 -15.39 -9.22
C THR A 35 7.38 -15.68 -8.71
N ASP A 36 7.18 -16.85 -8.15
CA ASP A 36 5.89 -17.22 -7.55
C ASP A 36 5.57 -16.35 -6.32
N ALA A 37 6.55 -16.07 -5.48
CA ALA A 37 6.40 -15.18 -4.33
C ALA A 37 6.07 -13.74 -4.75
N GLY A 38 6.72 -13.23 -5.83
CA GLY A 38 6.54 -11.87 -6.32
C GLY A 38 7.25 -10.81 -5.48
N TRP A 39 8.06 -11.20 -4.49
CA TRP A 39 8.93 -10.37 -3.66
C TRP A 39 10.21 -11.16 -3.27
N ASP A 40 11.22 -10.47 -2.76
CA ASP A 40 12.54 -11.03 -2.43
C ASP A 40 12.69 -11.16 -0.92
N GLU A 41 12.73 -12.39 -0.42
CA GLU A 41 12.88 -12.71 1.00
C GLU A 41 14.20 -12.16 1.58
N SER A 42 15.29 -12.23 0.82
CA SER A 42 16.59 -11.69 1.24
C SER A 42 16.54 -10.17 1.41
N LEU A 43 15.82 -9.45 0.54
CA LEU A 43 15.61 -8.02 0.67
C LEU A 43 14.71 -7.70 1.87
N TRP A 44 13.67 -8.50 2.11
CA TRP A 44 12.80 -8.32 3.28
C TRP A 44 13.57 -8.46 4.59
N GLN A 45 14.42 -9.49 4.71
CA GLN A 45 15.29 -9.65 5.88
C GLN A 45 16.26 -8.46 6.03
N GLN A 46 16.82 -7.95 4.94
CA GLN A 46 17.68 -6.77 5.01
C GLN A 46 16.88 -5.52 5.47
N PHE A 47 15.63 -5.38 5.07
CA PHE A 47 14.75 -4.31 5.54
C PHE A 47 14.49 -4.42 7.04
N ALA A 48 14.31 -5.63 7.55
CA ALA A 48 14.15 -5.87 8.99
C ALA A 48 15.46 -5.61 9.75
N ASP A 49 16.55 -6.27 9.37
CA ASP A 49 17.81 -6.28 10.13
C ASP A 49 18.57 -4.94 10.08
N GLN A 50 18.51 -4.23 8.94
CA GLN A 50 19.35 -3.04 8.71
C GLN A 50 18.58 -1.72 8.82
N ALA A 51 17.28 -1.73 8.57
CA ALA A 51 16.46 -0.53 8.55
C ALA A 51 15.25 -0.60 9.51
N GLY A 52 14.97 -1.74 10.13
CA GLY A 52 13.88 -1.91 11.08
C GLY A 52 12.50 -1.63 10.51
N LEU A 53 12.30 -1.82 9.18
CA LEU A 53 11.08 -1.36 8.53
C LEU A 53 9.81 -2.04 9.08
N PRO A 54 9.77 -3.37 9.32
CA PRO A 54 8.59 -4.01 9.88
C PRO A 54 8.25 -3.53 11.30
N ALA A 55 9.27 -3.07 12.05
CA ALA A 55 9.14 -2.61 13.43
C ALA A 55 8.60 -1.17 13.54
N LEU A 56 8.58 -0.37 12.48
CA LEU A 56 8.38 1.09 12.56
C LEU A 56 7.10 1.47 13.32
N LEU A 57 5.94 0.94 12.94
CA LEU A 57 4.67 1.24 13.60
C LEU A 57 4.38 0.38 14.83
N VAL A 58 5.22 -0.60 15.12
CA VAL A 58 5.07 -1.42 16.32
C VAL A 58 5.58 -0.63 17.53
N PRO A 59 4.79 -0.50 18.62
CA PRO A 59 5.25 0.15 19.85
C PRO A 59 6.47 -0.50 20.48
N GLU A 60 7.28 0.27 21.19
CA GLU A 60 8.50 -0.21 21.87
C GLU A 60 8.21 -1.34 22.87
N GLU A 61 7.03 -1.34 23.52
CA GLU A 61 6.61 -2.39 24.47
C GLU A 61 6.40 -3.78 23.82
N TYR A 62 6.35 -3.84 22.48
CA TYR A 62 6.28 -5.07 21.68
C TYR A 62 7.50 -5.22 20.76
N ASP A 63 8.66 -4.78 21.21
CA ASP A 63 9.94 -4.86 20.49
C ASP A 63 9.97 -4.05 19.16
N GLY A 64 9.10 -3.04 19.03
CA GLY A 64 9.04 -2.15 17.88
C GLY A 64 9.88 -0.89 18.01
N ALA A 65 9.82 -0.03 17.00
CA ALA A 65 10.50 1.26 16.98
C ALA A 65 9.65 2.40 17.55
N GLY A 66 8.34 2.22 17.71
CA GLY A 66 7.43 3.24 18.21
C GLY A 66 7.38 4.49 17.33
N ALA A 67 7.71 4.37 16.04
CA ALA A 67 7.67 5.46 15.08
C ALA A 67 6.21 5.79 14.70
N THR A 68 6.02 6.88 13.97
CA THR A 68 4.71 7.38 13.61
C THR A 68 4.33 7.03 12.16
N LEU A 69 3.11 7.41 11.77
CA LEU A 69 2.66 7.27 10.38
C LEU A 69 3.51 8.11 9.41
N VAL A 70 4.23 9.14 9.89
CA VAL A 70 5.14 9.94 9.07
C VAL A 70 6.33 9.09 8.58
N GLU A 71 6.97 8.34 9.46
CA GLU A 71 8.09 7.47 9.07
C GLU A 71 7.62 6.33 8.15
N ALA A 72 6.47 5.73 8.42
CA ALA A 72 5.89 4.71 7.54
C ALA A 72 5.54 5.29 6.15
N MET A 73 5.06 6.51 6.07
CA MET A 73 4.82 7.25 4.83
C MET A 73 6.13 7.44 4.04
N LEU A 74 7.24 7.83 4.70
CA LEU A 74 8.54 7.97 4.04
C LEU A 74 9.03 6.64 3.45
N VAL A 75 8.82 5.52 4.16
CA VAL A 75 9.13 4.18 3.62
C VAL A 75 8.33 3.91 2.36
N MET A 76 7.02 4.14 2.39
CA MET A 76 6.15 3.90 1.24
C MET A 76 6.49 4.80 0.05
N GLU A 77 6.88 6.06 0.28
CA GLU A 77 7.32 6.95 -0.79
C GLU A 77 8.58 6.39 -1.48
N GLU A 78 9.56 5.89 -0.74
CA GLU A 78 10.78 5.34 -1.33
C GLU A 78 10.57 3.96 -1.97
N LEU A 79 9.72 3.09 -1.40
CA LEU A 79 9.31 1.83 -2.04
C LEU A 79 8.57 2.10 -3.35
N GLY A 80 7.69 3.09 -3.36
CA GLY A 80 6.97 3.54 -4.57
C GLY A 80 7.92 4.07 -5.63
N ARG A 81 8.90 4.89 -5.26
CA ARG A 81 9.95 5.42 -6.16
C ARG A 81 10.67 4.31 -6.90
N GLY A 82 11.06 3.25 -6.19
CA GLY A 82 11.72 2.07 -6.76
C GLY A 82 10.76 1.03 -7.33
N ILE A 83 9.44 1.22 -7.21
CA ILE A 83 8.39 0.21 -7.47
C ILE A 83 8.75 -1.18 -6.91
N VAL A 84 9.28 -1.17 -5.68
CA VAL A 84 9.84 -2.36 -5.02
C VAL A 84 8.73 -3.32 -4.60
N PRO A 85 8.70 -4.56 -5.11
CA PRO A 85 7.81 -5.59 -4.57
C PRO A 85 8.23 -5.97 -3.15
N SER A 86 7.34 -5.79 -2.20
CA SER A 86 7.64 -6.04 -0.78
C SER A 86 6.34 -6.30 0.00
N PRO A 87 6.33 -7.19 1.00
CA PRO A 87 5.20 -7.39 1.88
C PRO A 87 4.98 -6.25 2.88
N TYR A 88 5.79 -5.17 2.83
CA TYR A 88 5.73 -4.07 3.78
C TYR A 88 4.34 -3.43 3.86
N PHE A 89 3.73 -3.07 2.72
CA PHE A 89 2.41 -2.45 2.72
C PHE A 89 1.33 -3.33 3.35
N ALA A 90 1.28 -4.62 2.96
CA ALA A 90 0.33 -5.58 3.51
C ALA A 90 0.56 -5.81 5.00
N THR A 91 1.82 -6.05 5.40
CA THR A 91 2.17 -6.34 6.80
C THR A 91 1.93 -5.13 7.70
N THR A 92 2.28 -3.92 7.24
CA THR A 92 2.12 -2.70 8.04
C THR A 92 0.66 -2.24 8.10
N ALA A 93 0.04 -1.94 6.94
CA ALA A 93 -1.31 -1.38 6.89
C ALA A 93 -2.40 -2.40 7.24
N PHE A 94 -2.24 -3.64 6.80
CA PHE A 94 -3.25 -4.70 6.93
C PHE A 94 -2.86 -5.82 7.92
N GLY A 95 -1.74 -5.67 8.62
CA GLY A 95 -1.30 -6.55 9.70
C GLY A 95 -1.15 -5.81 11.01
N VAL A 96 -0.12 -4.94 11.12
CA VAL A 96 0.19 -4.21 12.35
C VAL A 96 -0.96 -3.32 12.79
N VAL A 97 -1.50 -2.49 11.89
CA VAL A 97 -2.58 -1.54 12.23
C VAL A 97 -3.84 -2.25 12.74
N PRO A 98 -4.37 -3.32 12.10
CA PRO A 98 -5.47 -4.10 12.67
C PRO A 98 -5.15 -4.69 14.04
N ILE A 99 -3.96 -5.25 14.26
CA ILE A 99 -3.57 -5.82 15.56
C ILE A 99 -3.56 -4.74 16.64
N LEU A 100 -3.00 -3.57 16.36
CA LEU A 100 -2.99 -2.45 17.29
C LEU A 100 -4.39 -1.92 17.61
N THR A 101 -5.28 -1.90 16.60
CA THR A 101 -6.64 -1.35 16.71
C THR A 101 -7.61 -2.30 17.42
N PHE A 102 -7.51 -3.60 17.15
CA PHE A 102 -8.50 -4.61 17.57
C PHE A 102 -7.97 -5.59 18.61
N GLY A 103 -6.68 -5.94 18.52
CA GLY A 103 -6.08 -7.00 19.31
C GLY A 103 -6.15 -6.75 20.81
N SER A 104 -6.38 -7.83 21.56
CA SER A 104 -6.20 -7.83 23.01
C SER A 104 -4.72 -7.65 23.33
N GLU A 105 -4.42 -7.27 24.57
CA GLU A 105 -3.04 -7.11 25.04
C GLU A 105 -2.20 -8.38 24.85
N THR A 106 -2.80 -9.54 25.14
CA THR A 106 -2.18 -10.84 24.91
C THR A 106 -1.84 -11.06 23.42
N GLN A 107 -2.77 -10.77 22.53
CA GLN A 107 -2.58 -10.92 21.09
C GLN A 107 -1.51 -9.98 20.53
N LYS A 108 -1.44 -8.75 21.05
CA LYS A 108 -0.36 -7.81 20.68
C LYS A 108 1.00 -8.35 21.10
N GLN A 109 1.12 -8.83 22.35
CA GLN A 109 2.36 -9.42 22.88
C GLN A 109 2.79 -10.70 22.16
N GLU A 110 1.85 -11.49 21.65
CA GLU A 110 2.15 -12.72 20.91
C GLU A 110 2.55 -12.48 19.46
N LEU A 111 1.96 -11.48 18.79
CA LEU A 111 2.10 -11.30 17.34
C LEU A 111 3.12 -10.23 16.96
N LEU A 112 3.09 -9.08 17.63
CA LEU A 112 3.85 -7.90 17.19
C LEU A 112 5.36 -8.07 17.25
N PRO A 113 5.97 -8.77 18.23
CA PRO A 113 7.41 -8.98 18.27
C PRO A 113 7.94 -9.72 17.03
N SER A 114 7.27 -10.81 16.62
CA SER A 114 7.67 -11.55 15.40
C SER A 114 7.47 -10.76 14.11
N VAL A 115 6.45 -9.87 14.07
CA VAL A 115 6.28 -8.92 12.96
C VAL A 115 7.42 -7.91 12.95
N ALA A 116 7.74 -7.31 14.09
CA ALA A 116 8.81 -6.32 14.21
C ALA A 116 10.19 -6.91 13.82
N ALA A 117 10.43 -8.17 14.13
CA ALA A 117 11.62 -8.91 13.70
C ALA A 117 11.62 -9.26 12.19
N GLY A 118 10.50 -9.07 11.48
CA GLY A 118 10.36 -9.47 10.08
C GLY A 118 10.24 -10.98 9.86
N GLU A 119 10.01 -11.75 10.94
CA GLU A 119 9.90 -13.21 10.91
C GLU A 119 8.58 -13.69 10.31
N ILE A 120 7.50 -12.91 10.48
CA ILE A 120 6.19 -13.20 9.92
C ILE A 120 5.65 -12.02 9.11
N THR A 121 4.93 -12.34 8.04
CA THR A 121 4.22 -11.39 7.21
C THR A 121 2.72 -11.54 7.41
N LEU A 122 2.00 -10.41 7.34
CA LEU A 122 0.55 -10.38 7.51
C LEU A 122 -0.15 -9.70 6.35
N THR A 123 -1.43 -10.02 6.21
CA THR A 123 -2.35 -9.29 5.33
C THR A 123 -3.77 -9.33 5.88
N THR A 124 -4.64 -8.48 5.35
CA THR A 124 -6.08 -8.52 5.64
C THR A 124 -6.88 -8.93 4.40
N ALA A 125 -7.69 -9.96 4.55
CA ALA A 125 -8.67 -10.40 3.57
C ALA A 125 -10.03 -9.74 3.86
N LEU A 126 -10.25 -8.56 3.25
CA LEU A 126 -11.48 -7.78 3.42
C LEU A 126 -12.43 -7.99 2.25
N THR A 127 -11.98 -7.69 1.04
CA THR A 127 -12.81 -7.70 -0.18
C THR A 127 -13.23 -9.12 -0.59
N GLU A 128 -14.41 -9.20 -1.17
CA GLU A 128 -15.01 -10.41 -1.75
C GLU A 128 -15.07 -10.28 -3.28
N PRO A 129 -15.61 -11.25 -4.03
CA PRO A 129 -15.63 -11.19 -5.50
C PRO A 129 -16.24 -9.92 -6.12
N SER A 130 -17.09 -9.18 -5.38
CA SER A 130 -17.62 -7.88 -5.80
C SER A 130 -16.55 -6.80 -5.93
N GLY A 131 -15.42 -6.94 -5.21
CA GLY A 131 -14.37 -5.92 -5.14
C GLY A 131 -14.74 -4.66 -4.34
N ASN A 132 -15.87 -4.69 -3.62
CA ASN A 132 -16.33 -3.59 -2.79
C ASN A 132 -15.52 -3.54 -1.48
N TRP A 133 -14.95 -2.36 -1.16
CA TRP A 133 -14.15 -2.10 0.05
C TRP A 133 -14.97 -1.59 1.24
N GLY A 134 -16.24 -1.28 1.03
CA GLY A 134 -17.15 -0.80 2.06
C GLY A 134 -17.85 -1.93 2.83
N PRO A 135 -18.64 -1.57 3.86
CA PRO A 135 -19.34 -2.52 4.72
C PRO A 135 -20.30 -3.46 3.97
N ASP A 136 -20.94 -2.95 2.91
CA ASP A 136 -21.86 -3.73 2.07
C ASP A 136 -21.15 -4.79 1.21
N GLY A 137 -19.81 -4.69 1.09
CA GLY A 137 -18.98 -5.67 0.37
C GLY A 137 -18.64 -6.91 1.19
N VAL A 138 -18.92 -6.92 2.51
CA VAL A 138 -18.64 -8.06 3.39
C VAL A 138 -19.89 -8.92 3.50
N GLU A 139 -19.87 -10.10 2.88
CA GLU A 139 -20.96 -11.09 2.93
C GLU A 139 -20.59 -12.31 3.79
N MET A 140 -19.29 -12.64 3.89
CA MET A 140 -18.80 -13.75 4.71
C MET A 140 -19.26 -13.62 6.15
N VAL A 141 -19.76 -14.70 6.74
CA VAL A 141 -20.24 -14.77 8.12
C VAL A 141 -19.33 -15.70 8.92
N ALA A 142 -18.91 -15.25 10.10
CA ALA A 142 -18.22 -16.10 11.06
C ALA A 142 -19.22 -17.03 11.74
N ALA A 143 -19.07 -18.33 11.57
CA ALA A 143 -19.94 -19.34 12.18
C ALA A 143 -19.35 -19.83 13.51
N GLY A 144 -20.17 -19.83 14.56
CA GLY A 144 -19.75 -20.22 15.90
C GLY A 144 -19.86 -19.07 16.91
N SER A 145 -19.35 -19.28 18.09
CA SER A 145 -19.32 -18.29 19.18
C SER A 145 -18.10 -18.48 20.05
N GLY A 146 -17.60 -17.40 20.65
CA GLY A 146 -16.38 -17.39 21.45
C GLY A 146 -15.13 -17.07 20.65
N GLU A 147 -13.96 -17.43 21.18
CA GLU A 147 -12.67 -17.07 20.61
C GLU A 147 -12.36 -17.78 19.26
N THR A 148 -12.90 -18.99 19.06
CA THR A 148 -12.71 -19.76 17.83
C THR A 148 -14.00 -19.85 17.03
N VAL A 149 -13.93 -19.45 15.79
CA VAL A 149 -15.04 -19.51 14.81
C VAL A 149 -14.61 -20.32 13.59
N THR A 150 -15.58 -20.59 12.72
CA THR A 150 -15.34 -21.24 11.42
C THR A 150 -15.69 -20.27 10.31
N LEU A 151 -14.80 -20.14 9.33
CA LEU A 151 -14.99 -19.31 8.15
C LEU A 151 -15.21 -20.17 6.91
N SER A 152 -16.20 -19.79 6.10
CA SER A 152 -16.46 -20.39 4.78
C SER A 152 -16.85 -19.30 3.79
N GLY A 153 -16.31 -19.38 2.57
CA GLY A 153 -16.56 -18.40 1.51
C GLY A 153 -15.27 -18.00 0.78
N THR A 154 -15.33 -16.90 0.04
CA THR A 154 -14.22 -16.47 -0.81
C THR A 154 -13.86 -15.01 -0.53
N LYS A 155 -12.58 -14.74 -0.34
CA LYS A 155 -12.01 -13.40 -0.34
C LYS A 155 -11.16 -13.20 -1.59
N SER A 156 -11.28 -12.03 -2.22
CA SER A 156 -10.62 -11.71 -3.49
C SER A 156 -9.76 -10.46 -3.35
N PHE A 157 -8.80 -10.30 -4.26
CA PHE A 157 -7.90 -9.13 -4.30
C PHE A 157 -7.08 -8.93 -3.00
N VAL A 158 -6.79 -10.03 -2.29
CA VAL A 158 -6.01 -9.99 -1.05
C VAL A 158 -4.54 -9.76 -1.39
N ILE A 159 -4.00 -8.62 -0.98
CA ILE A 159 -2.61 -8.23 -1.23
C ILE A 159 -1.69 -9.24 -0.51
N ASP A 160 -0.71 -9.79 -1.23
CA ASP A 160 0.24 -10.80 -0.74
C ASP A 160 -0.42 -12.03 -0.10
N GLY A 161 -1.74 -12.24 -0.29
CA GLY A 161 -2.51 -13.31 0.34
C GLY A 161 -2.02 -14.73 0.01
N HIS A 162 -1.26 -14.92 -1.08
CA HIS A 162 -0.69 -16.22 -1.45
C HIS A 162 0.58 -16.57 -0.65
N THR A 163 1.24 -15.59 -0.03
CA THR A 163 2.51 -15.78 0.72
C THR A 163 2.43 -15.41 2.19
N ALA A 164 1.46 -14.59 2.61
CA ALA A 164 1.35 -14.15 4.01
C ALA A 164 1.30 -15.33 4.97
N ASP A 165 2.04 -15.22 6.08
CA ASP A 165 2.11 -16.23 7.14
C ASP A 165 0.83 -16.26 7.97
N LYS A 166 0.23 -15.08 8.19
CA LYS A 166 -1.07 -14.95 8.86
C LYS A 166 -1.98 -14.01 8.08
N ILE A 167 -3.27 -14.34 8.08
CA ILE A 167 -4.31 -13.62 7.35
C ILE A 167 -5.37 -13.17 8.34
N ILE A 168 -5.62 -11.87 8.39
CA ILE A 168 -6.71 -11.27 9.15
C ILE A 168 -7.94 -11.22 8.25
N VAL A 169 -8.97 -11.99 8.54
CA VAL A 169 -10.19 -12.09 7.73
C VAL A 169 -11.29 -11.24 8.33
N VAL A 170 -11.85 -10.33 7.55
CA VAL A 170 -13.03 -9.55 7.95
C VAL A 170 -14.28 -10.33 7.61
N ALA A 171 -15.14 -10.57 8.62
CA ALA A 171 -16.42 -11.27 8.42
C ALA A 171 -17.51 -10.67 9.33
N LYS A 172 -18.77 -10.91 8.98
CA LYS A 172 -19.91 -10.53 9.81
C LYS A 172 -19.99 -11.38 11.08
N ALA A 173 -20.28 -10.73 12.20
CA ALA A 173 -20.54 -11.31 13.51
C ALA A 173 -21.89 -10.75 14.02
N GLY A 174 -23.01 -11.34 13.56
CA GLY A 174 -24.34 -10.75 13.71
C GLY A 174 -24.47 -9.43 12.94
N ASP A 175 -24.83 -8.36 13.64
CA ASP A 175 -24.95 -7.01 13.06
C ASP A 175 -23.63 -6.20 13.08
N GLN A 176 -22.55 -6.82 13.55
CA GLN A 176 -21.23 -6.22 13.66
C GLN A 176 -20.23 -6.88 12.72
N TYR A 177 -18.99 -6.36 12.68
CA TYR A 177 -17.87 -6.93 11.94
C TYR A 177 -16.83 -7.46 12.92
N GLY A 178 -16.36 -8.69 12.68
CA GLY A 178 -15.25 -9.30 13.38
C GLY A 178 -14.01 -9.39 12.49
N LEU A 179 -12.86 -9.32 13.11
CA LEU A 179 -11.59 -9.66 12.50
C LEU A 179 -11.12 -11.00 13.06
N TYR A 180 -10.68 -11.89 12.20
CA TYR A 180 -10.32 -13.26 12.57
C TYR A 180 -8.97 -13.62 11.99
N ILE A 181 -8.07 -14.13 12.83
CA ILE A 181 -6.73 -14.56 12.43
C ILE A 181 -6.80 -16.01 11.95
N VAL A 182 -6.23 -16.23 10.78
CA VAL A 182 -6.06 -17.54 10.14
C VAL A 182 -4.60 -17.74 9.80
N ASP A 183 -4.04 -18.91 10.08
CA ASP A 183 -2.70 -19.27 9.64
C ASP A 183 -2.68 -19.49 8.12
N GLY A 184 -1.60 -19.04 7.46
CA GLY A 184 -1.49 -19.13 6.01
C GLY A 184 -1.52 -20.57 5.48
N ASP A 185 -1.19 -21.56 6.31
CA ASP A 185 -1.21 -23.00 6.01
C ASP A 185 -2.41 -23.74 6.64
N ALA A 186 -3.43 -22.98 7.11
CA ALA A 186 -4.60 -23.56 7.77
C ALA A 186 -5.32 -24.59 6.88
N SER A 187 -5.75 -25.69 7.50
CA SER A 187 -6.53 -26.72 6.82
C SER A 187 -7.85 -26.15 6.31
N GLY A 188 -8.21 -26.43 5.05
CA GLY A 188 -9.38 -25.90 4.38
C GLY A 188 -9.17 -24.54 3.69
N LEU A 189 -7.99 -23.91 3.84
CA LEU A 189 -7.64 -22.70 3.13
C LEU A 189 -6.96 -23.01 1.79
N THR A 190 -7.52 -22.50 0.69
CA THR A 190 -6.88 -22.53 -0.64
C THR A 190 -6.49 -21.12 -1.04
N ARG A 191 -5.23 -20.92 -1.45
CA ARG A 191 -4.68 -19.63 -1.84
C ARG A 191 -4.24 -19.65 -3.30
N THR A 192 -4.87 -18.82 -4.13
CA THR A 192 -4.58 -18.76 -5.58
C THR A 192 -4.08 -17.38 -5.95
N LYS A 193 -2.81 -17.27 -6.37
CA LYS A 193 -2.24 -16.01 -6.90
C LYS A 193 -3.00 -15.58 -8.15
N GLN A 194 -3.44 -14.34 -8.17
CA GLN A 194 -4.13 -13.75 -9.32
C GLN A 194 -3.15 -13.21 -10.37
N THR A 195 -3.55 -13.23 -11.63
CA THR A 195 -2.85 -12.51 -12.69
C THR A 195 -3.27 -11.04 -12.65
N THR A 196 -2.39 -10.18 -12.14
CA THR A 196 -2.65 -8.75 -11.96
C THR A 196 -2.04 -7.91 -13.08
N LEU A 197 -2.58 -6.70 -13.29
CA LEU A 197 -2.01 -5.73 -14.20
C LEU A 197 -0.66 -5.22 -13.68
N ASP A 198 -0.60 -4.87 -12.38
CA ASP A 198 0.63 -4.51 -11.67
C ASP A 198 1.28 -5.77 -11.11
N LEU A 199 2.38 -6.18 -11.73
CA LEU A 199 3.14 -7.35 -11.30
C LEU A 199 3.97 -7.09 -10.03
N THR A 200 4.13 -5.82 -9.63
CA THR A 200 4.88 -5.44 -8.42
C THR A 200 4.03 -5.49 -7.15
N ARG A 201 2.72 -5.80 -7.29
CA ARG A 201 1.78 -6.01 -6.18
C ARG A 201 0.98 -7.29 -6.41
N PRO A 202 1.50 -8.44 -5.99
CA PRO A 202 0.76 -9.69 -6.05
C PRO A 202 -0.53 -9.62 -5.25
N MET A 203 -1.59 -10.20 -5.78
CA MET A 203 -2.87 -10.39 -5.10
C MET A 203 -3.31 -11.83 -5.21
N ALA A 204 -4.18 -12.27 -4.31
CA ALA A 204 -4.70 -13.62 -4.29
C ALA A 204 -6.22 -13.67 -4.11
N THR A 205 -6.80 -14.75 -4.58
CA THR A 205 -8.10 -15.26 -4.14
C THR A 205 -7.86 -16.29 -3.05
N LEU A 206 -8.60 -16.17 -1.95
CA LEU A 206 -8.56 -17.06 -0.81
C LEU A 206 -9.92 -17.74 -0.68
N GLU A 207 -9.94 -19.06 -0.74
CA GLU A 207 -11.16 -19.87 -0.58
C GLU A 207 -11.08 -20.59 0.77
N PHE A 208 -12.12 -20.40 1.59
CA PHE A 208 -12.24 -20.95 2.93
C PHE A 208 -13.30 -22.04 2.93
N ASP A 209 -12.91 -23.26 3.27
CA ASP A 209 -13.84 -24.39 3.47
C ASP A 209 -13.75 -24.85 4.93
N ASN A 210 -14.66 -24.31 5.75
CA ASN A 210 -14.71 -24.57 7.19
C ASN A 210 -13.39 -24.34 7.92
N VAL A 211 -12.69 -23.24 7.59
CA VAL A 211 -11.38 -22.88 8.17
C VAL A 211 -11.58 -22.39 9.61
N ALA A 212 -10.87 -22.99 10.55
CA ALA A 212 -10.84 -22.51 11.93
C ALA A 212 -10.09 -21.17 12.01
N ALA A 213 -10.65 -20.21 12.72
CA ALA A 213 -10.09 -18.89 12.88
C ALA A 213 -10.26 -18.38 14.32
N THR A 214 -9.30 -17.58 14.80
CA THR A 214 -9.32 -17.00 16.15
C THR A 214 -9.71 -15.53 16.06
N GLY A 215 -10.66 -15.08 16.88
CA GLY A 215 -11.07 -13.68 16.92
C GLY A 215 -9.91 -12.75 17.28
N LEU A 216 -9.74 -11.67 16.53
CA LEU A 216 -8.82 -10.57 16.85
C LEU A 216 -9.58 -9.50 17.62
N GLY A 217 -9.55 -9.60 18.95
CA GLY A 217 -10.38 -8.79 19.84
C GLY A 217 -11.88 -9.07 19.66
N GLU A 218 -12.70 -8.11 20.12
CA GLU A 218 -14.14 -8.21 20.03
C GLU A 218 -14.69 -7.62 18.72
N PRO A 219 -15.76 -8.18 18.15
CA PRO A 219 -16.46 -7.58 17.03
C PRO A 219 -16.93 -6.15 17.33
N GLY A 220 -17.03 -5.31 16.31
CA GLY A 220 -17.40 -3.91 16.47
C GLY A 220 -18.02 -3.28 15.24
N GLY A 221 -18.20 -1.97 15.29
CA GLY A 221 -18.67 -1.18 14.16
C GLY A 221 -17.64 -1.06 13.05
N TRP A 222 -18.11 -0.61 11.90
CA TRP A 222 -17.26 -0.40 10.73
C TRP A 222 -16.25 0.74 10.89
N ASP A 223 -16.49 1.68 11.80
CA ASP A 223 -15.62 2.83 12.10
C ASP A 223 -14.17 2.43 12.41
N ARG A 224 -13.96 1.33 13.14
CA ARG A 224 -12.62 0.81 13.43
C ARG A 224 -11.93 0.24 12.19
N ILE A 225 -12.68 -0.40 11.28
CA ILE A 225 -12.17 -0.88 9.99
C ILE A 225 -11.88 0.32 9.09
N SER A 226 -12.74 1.34 9.09
CA SER A 226 -12.49 2.59 8.36
C SER A 226 -11.17 3.24 8.77
N HIS A 227 -10.83 3.24 10.07
CA HIS A 227 -9.52 3.74 10.53
C HIS A 227 -8.35 2.96 9.90
N VAL A 228 -8.43 1.63 9.82
CA VAL A 228 -7.42 0.81 9.12
C VAL A 228 -7.32 1.19 7.65
N LEU A 229 -8.44 1.42 6.99
CA LEU A 229 -8.50 1.83 5.58
C LEU A 229 -7.95 3.25 5.38
N ASP A 230 -8.17 4.17 6.31
CA ASP A 230 -7.62 5.54 6.26
C ASP A 230 -6.08 5.53 6.37
N VAL A 231 -5.52 4.71 7.27
CA VAL A 231 -4.07 4.49 7.33
C VAL A 231 -3.55 3.86 6.04
N ALA A 232 -4.21 2.82 5.55
CA ALA A 232 -3.83 2.17 4.29
C ALA A 232 -3.91 3.13 3.10
N ALA A 233 -4.92 4.00 3.02
CA ALA A 233 -5.07 5.02 1.98
C ALA A 233 -3.92 6.04 2.01
N THR A 234 -3.51 6.48 3.20
CA THR A 234 -2.37 7.39 3.40
C THR A 234 -1.06 6.76 2.93
N LEU A 235 -0.78 5.52 3.32
CA LEU A 235 0.41 4.79 2.91
C LEU A 235 0.42 4.48 1.40
N LEU A 236 -0.74 4.15 0.83
CA LEU A 236 -0.88 3.96 -0.62
C LEU A 236 -0.67 5.26 -1.39
N ALA A 237 -1.15 6.40 -0.87
CA ALA A 237 -0.90 7.71 -1.44
C ALA A 237 0.61 8.04 -1.47
N ALA A 238 1.33 7.73 -0.41
CA ALA A 238 2.78 7.91 -0.33
C ALA A 238 3.52 7.08 -1.38
N GLU A 239 3.15 5.82 -1.56
CA GLU A 239 3.69 4.98 -2.64
C GLU A 239 3.45 5.60 -4.01
N MET A 240 2.23 6.09 -4.26
CA MET A 240 1.90 6.76 -5.52
C MET A 240 2.73 8.02 -5.75
N VAL A 241 2.98 8.83 -4.72
CA VAL A 241 3.83 10.03 -4.80
C VAL A 241 5.26 9.67 -5.21
N GLY A 242 5.87 8.68 -4.56
CA GLY A 242 7.21 8.24 -4.91
C GLY A 242 7.32 7.71 -6.34
N ALA A 243 6.37 6.87 -6.76
CA ALA A 243 6.31 6.34 -8.11
C ALA A 243 6.04 7.43 -9.17
N MET A 244 5.20 8.39 -8.84
CA MET A 244 4.88 9.54 -9.69
C MET A 244 6.13 10.39 -9.96
N GLU A 245 6.88 10.74 -8.91
CA GLU A 245 8.11 11.51 -9.04
C GLU A 245 9.18 10.77 -9.86
N ALA A 246 9.35 9.46 -9.64
CA ALA A 246 10.29 8.66 -10.42
C ALA A 246 9.92 8.62 -11.89
N SER A 247 8.63 8.41 -12.21
CA SER A 247 8.16 8.37 -13.59
C SER A 247 8.28 9.74 -14.29
N MET A 248 7.97 10.84 -13.58
CA MET A 248 8.19 12.20 -14.08
C MET A 248 9.68 12.45 -14.37
N THR A 249 10.55 12.10 -13.43
CA THR A 249 12.00 12.27 -13.60
C THR A 249 12.50 11.52 -14.84
N MET A 250 12.04 10.30 -15.05
CA MET A 250 12.35 9.50 -16.25
C MET A 250 11.93 10.22 -17.53
N ALA A 251 10.73 10.82 -17.57
CA ALA A 251 10.24 11.58 -18.71
C ALA A 251 11.07 12.85 -18.97
N VAL A 252 11.45 13.57 -17.89
CA VAL A 252 12.29 14.77 -17.97
C VAL A 252 13.66 14.43 -18.53
N GLU A 253 14.33 13.39 -18.01
CA GLU A 253 15.65 13.01 -18.48
C GLU A 253 15.62 12.54 -19.95
N TYR A 254 14.61 11.79 -20.33
CA TYR A 254 14.44 11.41 -21.75
C TYR A 254 14.20 12.63 -22.64
N ALA A 255 13.38 13.59 -22.20
CA ALA A 255 13.09 14.81 -22.97
C ALA A 255 14.33 15.71 -23.17
N LYS A 256 15.32 15.66 -22.28
CA LYS A 256 16.58 16.37 -22.40
C LYS A 256 17.50 15.78 -23.50
N VAL A 257 17.46 14.47 -23.69
CA VAL A 257 18.44 13.78 -24.56
C VAL A 257 17.85 13.35 -25.91
N ARG A 258 16.55 13.10 -25.99
CA ARG A 258 15.87 12.67 -27.22
C ARG A 258 15.73 13.83 -28.19
N ASN A 259 16.30 13.69 -29.40
CA ASN A 259 16.21 14.69 -30.46
C ASN A 259 15.14 14.32 -31.51
N GLN A 260 14.32 15.31 -31.88
CA GLN A 260 13.45 15.31 -33.04
C GLN A 260 13.42 16.72 -33.63
N PHE A 261 13.24 16.82 -34.95
CA PHE A 261 13.27 18.13 -35.66
C PHE A 261 14.52 18.96 -35.32
N SER A 262 15.68 18.29 -35.26
CA SER A 262 17.02 18.85 -35.03
C SER A 262 17.26 19.48 -33.65
N ARG A 263 16.43 19.17 -32.66
CA ARG A 263 16.61 19.63 -31.26
C ARG A 263 16.00 18.67 -30.24
N ALA A 264 16.39 18.82 -28.99
CA ALA A 264 15.83 18.04 -27.89
C ALA A 264 14.31 18.24 -27.79
N ILE A 265 13.54 17.13 -27.59
CA ILE A 265 12.08 17.21 -27.51
C ILE A 265 11.60 18.07 -26.35
N GLY A 266 12.34 18.13 -25.24
CA GLY A 266 12.08 19.01 -24.10
C GLY A 266 12.19 20.50 -24.42
N SER A 267 12.70 20.90 -25.61
CA SER A 267 12.70 22.30 -26.06
C SER A 267 11.37 22.77 -26.60
N PHE A 268 10.44 21.84 -26.93
CA PHE A 268 9.13 22.18 -27.44
C PHE A 268 8.16 22.54 -26.30
N GLN A 269 7.37 23.62 -26.46
CA GLN A 269 6.43 24.08 -25.43
C GLN A 269 5.41 23.02 -25.05
N GLY A 270 4.89 22.26 -26.02
CA GLY A 270 3.93 21.18 -25.74
C GLY A 270 4.45 20.12 -24.77
N ILE A 271 5.75 19.78 -24.84
CA ILE A 271 6.39 18.86 -23.91
C ILE A 271 6.68 19.56 -22.56
N LYS A 272 7.26 20.76 -22.59
CA LYS A 272 7.56 21.52 -21.36
C LYS A 272 6.34 21.72 -20.47
N HIS A 273 5.20 22.12 -21.07
CA HIS A 273 3.97 22.36 -20.31
C HIS A 273 3.50 21.10 -19.63
N ARG A 274 3.53 19.95 -20.33
CA ARG A 274 3.15 18.66 -19.72
C ARG A 274 4.07 18.22 -18.60
N LEU A 275 5.38 18.39 -18.78
CA LEU A 275 6.34 18.09 -17.71
C LEU A 275 6.16 19.02 -16.50
N SER A 276 5.78 20.29 -16.72
CA SER A 276 5.45 21.21 -15.63
C SER A 276 4.13 20.84 -14.93
N GLU A 277 3.11 20.41 -15.67
CA GLU A 277 1.87 19.90 -15.10
C GLU A 277 2.14 18.65 -14.24
N MET A 278 2.97 17.72 -14.74
CA MET A 278 3.39 16.55 -13.96
C MET A 278 4.08 16.94 -12.64
N ALA A 279 4.92 17.99 -12.66
CA ALA A 279 5.56 18.49 -11.44
C ALA A 279 4.53 19.06 -10.44
N VAL A 280 3.51 19.78 -10.92
CA VAL A 280 2.42 20.27 -10.07
C VAL A 280 1.65 19.12 -9.43
N GLU A 281 1.35 18.04 -10.20
CA GLU A 281 0.68 16.86 -9.65
C GLU A 281 1.52 16.18 -8.56
N VAL A 282 2.84 16.05 -8.75
CA VAL A 282 3.75 15.50 -7.74
C VAL A 282 3.70 16.34 -6.46
N ASP A 283 3.88 17.66 -6.57
CA ASP A 283 3.97 18.54 -5.39
C ASP A 283 2.62 18.62 -4.64
N THR A 284 1.51 18.70 -5.38
CA THR A 284 0.16 18.73 -4.78
C THR A 284 -0.15 17.42 -4.06
N SER A 285 0.13 16.28 -4.70
CA SER A 285 -0.10 14.96 -4.10
C SER A 285 0.79 14.73 -2.87
N ARG A 286 2.06 15.18 -2.93
CA ARG A 286 2.98 15.09 -1.79
C ARG A 286 2.48 15.91 -0.61
N ALA A 287 2.06 17.15 -0.84
CA ALA A 287 1.55 18.01 0.23
C ALA A 287 0.32 17.41 0.91
N ALA A 288 -0.64 16.88 0.14
CA ALA A 288 -1.83 16.22 0.67
C ALA A 288 -1.47 14.94 1.47
N THR A 289 -0.53 14.14 0.95
CA THR A 289 -0.09 12.89 1.60
C THR A 289 0.67 13.15 2.90
N TRP A 290 1.55 14.13 2.92
CA TRP A 290 2.29 14.50 4.12
C TRP A 290 1.36 15.05 5.20
N TYR A 291 0.36 15.85 4.80
CA TYR A 291 -0.65 16.30 5.75
C TYR A 291 -1.44 15.14 6.35
N ALA A 292 -1.88 14.18 5.53
CA ALA A 292 -2.59 13.01 6.01
C ALA A 292 -1.75 12.17 6.98
N ALA A 293 -0.46 11.93 6.66
CA ALA A 293 0.45 11.21 7.55
C ALA A 293 0.66 11.95 8.89
N TYR A 294 0.82 13.26 8.85
CA TYR A 294 0.92 14.09 10.04
C TYR A 294 -0.37 14.05 10.87
N ALA A 295 -1.53 14.22 10.21
CA ALA A 295 -2.84 14.19 10.90
C ALA A 295 -3.08 12.85 11.59
N GLY A 296 -2.71 11.73 10.93
CA GLY A 296 -2.78 10.40 11.54
C GLY A 296 -1.80 10.21 12.69
N ALA A 297 -0.58 10.73 12.59
CA ALA A 297 0.44 10.66 13.64
C ALA A 297 0.03 11.44 14.90
N GLU A 298 -0.59 12.60 14.73
CA GLU A 298 -1.05 13.46 15.82
C GLU A 298 -2.48 13.12 16.31
N GLY A 299 -3.16 12.17 15.68
CA GLY A 299 -4.53 11.78 16.01
C GLY A 299 -5.53 12.94 15.83
N LEU A 300 -5.37 13.74 14.77
CA LEU A 300 -6.27 14.86 14.48
C LEU A 300 -7.63 14.37 13.99
N ASP A 301 -8.68 15.11 14.36
CA ASP A 301 -10.07 14.77 14.00
C ASP A 301 -10.32 14.72 12.49
N ASP A 302 -9.54 15.46 11.69
CA ASP A 302 -9.67 15.52 10.23
C ASP A 302 -8.82 14.47 9.48
N PHE A 303 -8.10 13.61 10.21
CA PHE A 303 -7.31 12.53 9.60
C PHE A 303 -8.10 11.68 8.58
N PRO A 304 -9.32 11.21 8.88
CA PRO A 304 -10.11 10.42 7.93
C PRO A 304 -10.39 11.16 6.61
N THR A 305 -10.63 12.47 6.69
CA THR A 305 -10.84 13.32 5.52
C THR A 305 -9.53 13.55 4.76
N ALA A 306 -8.44 13.82 5.48
CA ALA A 306 -7.11 14.03 4.91
C ALA A 306 -6.61 12.79 4.15
N ALA A 307 -6.85 11.58 4.67
CA ALA A 307 -6.50 10.31 4.04
C ALA A 307 -7.20 10.13 2.67
N LEU A 308 -8.50 10.43 2.59
CA LEU A 308 -9.24 10.37 1.32
C LEU A 308 -8.76 11.42 0.32
N VAL A 309 -8.50 12.66 0.76
CA VAL A 309 -7.93 13.71 -0.09
C VAL A 309 -6.58 13.28 -0.64
N ALA A 310 -5.68 12.75 0.20
CA ALA A 310 -4.38 12.26 -0.20
C ALA A 310 -4.48 11.15 -1.25
N LYS A 311 -5.31 10.13 -0.99
CA LYS A 311 -5.52 8.99 -1.90
C LYS A 311 -6.11 9.43 -3.23
N ALA A 312 -7.17 10.24 -3.23
CA ALA A 312 -7.83 10.69 -4.47
C ALA A 312 -6.91 11.56 -5.33
N THR A 313 -6.19 12.51 -4.70
CA THR A 313 -5.25 13.40 -5.38
C THR A 313 -4.07 12.62 -5.96
N ALA A 314 -3.44 11.76 -5.16
CA ALA A 314 -2.31 10.96 -5.62
C ALA A 314 -2.70 9.95 -6.72
N ALA A 315 -3.88 9.34 -6.67
CA ALA A 315 -4.37 8.42 -7.69
C ALA A 315 -4.56 9.14 -9.04
N ALA A 316 -5.23 10.29 -9.05
CA ALA A 316 -5.42 11.08 -10.26
C ALA A 316 -4.09 11.60 -10.83
N GLY A 317 -3.23 12.16 -9.98
CA GLY A 317 -1.91 12.67 -10.35
C GLY A 317 -0.99 11.60 -10.90
N PHE A 318 -0.97 10.41 -10.29
CA PHE A 318 -0.13 9.31 -10.76
C PHE A 318 -0.63 8.73 -12.10
N ALA A 319 -1.95 8.56 -12.26
CA ALA A 319 -2.53 8.15 -13.54
C ALA A 319 -2.19 9.12 -14.67
N PHE A 320 -2.27 10.44 -14.41
CA PHE A 320 -1.86 11.48 -15.35
C PHE A 320 -0.36 11.41 -15.66
N THR A 321 0.49 11.43 -14.64
CA THR A 321 1.95 11.49 -14.79
C THR A 321 2.50 10.24 -15.48
N ALA A 322 2.08 9.04 -15.08
CA ALA A 322 2.51 7.81 -15.72
C ALA A 322 2.07 7.71 -17.18
N SER A 323 0.86 8.20 -17.51
CA SER A 323 0.37 8.26 -18.90
C SER A 323 1.24 9.18 -19.75
N TRP A 324 1.57 10.38 -19.24
CA TRP A 324 2.44 11.31 -19.95
C TRP A 324 3.89 10.84 -20.02
N THR A 325 4.37 10.09 -19.04
CA THR A 325 5.70 9.44 -19.12
C THR A 325 5.76 8.50 -20.32
N VAL A 326 4.76 7.63 -20.50
CA VAL A 326 4.68 6.76 -21.70
C VAL A 326 4.59 7.59 -22.97
N GLN A 327 3.77 8.65 -22.99
CA GLN A 327 3.59 9.50 -24.17
C GLN A 327 4.88 10.23 -24.57
N VAL A 328 5.66 10.75 -23.60
CA VAL A 328 6.95 11.43 -23.86
C VAL A 328 7.98 10.46 -24.46
N HIS A 329 8.01 9.21 -23.99
CA HIS A 329 8.88 8.18 -24.56
C HIS A 329 8.41 7.69 -25.93
N GLY A 330 7.14 7.87 -26.28
CA GLY A 330 6.55 7.36 -27.51
C GLY A 330 6.50 5.82 -27.55
N GLY A 331 6.66 5.23 -28.71
CA GLY A 331 6.50 3.79 -28.90
C GLY A 331 7.33 2.91 -27.96
N ILE A 332 8.53 3.32 -27.59
CA ILE A 332 9.39 2.55 -26.68
C ILE A 332 8.82 2.49 -25.27
N GLY A 333 8.17 3.57 -24.77
CA GLY A 333 7.57 3.61 -23.43
C GLY A 333 6.44 2.61 -23.23
N PHE A 334 5.87 2.08 -24.30
CA PHE A 334 4.81 1.07 -24.27
C PHE A 334 5.33 -0.37 -24.38
N THR A 335 6.62 -0.55 -24.64
CA THR A 335 7.22 -1.89 -24.76
C THR A 335 7.61 -2.46 -23.41
N TRP A 336 7.70 -3.80 -23.31
CA TRP A 336 8.20 -4.49 -22.12
C TRP A 336 9.67 -4.18 -21.79
N ASP A 337 10.43 -3.72 -22.75
CA ASP A 337 11.86 -3.42 -22.59
C ASP A 337 12.09 -2.10 -21.85
N HIS A 338 11.07 -1.21 -21.78
CA HIS A 338 11.17 0.08 -21.13
C HIS A 338 10.44 0.12 -19.76
N ASP A 339 11.00 0.83 -18.80
CA ASP A 339 10.47 0.84 -17.42
C ASP A 339 9.21 1.69 -17.26
N ALA A 340 8.94 2.65 -18.14
CA ALA A 340 7.75 3.51 -18.09
C ALA A 340 6.44 2.71 -18.00
N GLN A 341 6.37 1.54 -18.68
CA GLN A 341 5.18 0.70 -18.65
C GLN A 341 4.93 0.06 -17.28
N LEU A 342 5.96 -0.17 -16.45
CA LEU A 342 5.79 -0.69 -15.09
C LEU A 342 5.11 0.37 -14.20
N TYR A 343 5.54 1.61 -14.27
CA TYR A 343 4.90 2.73 -13.56
C TYR A 343 3.47 2.96 -14.05
N TYR A 344 3.21 2.86 -15.35
CA TYR A 344 1.85 2.99 -15.89
C TYR A 344 0.91 1.89 -15.38
N ARG A 345 1.38 0.63 -15.34
CA ARG A 345 0.60 -0.50 -14.81
C ARG A 345 0.32 -0.32 -13.32
N LYS A 346 1.32 0.09 -12.55
CA LYS A 346 1.18 0.40 -11.14
C LYS A 346 0.17 1.53 -10.92
N ALA A 347 0.24 2.62 -11.69
CA ALA A 347 -0.72 3.72 -11.60
C ALA A 347 -2.17 3.24 -11.82
N LYS A 348 -2.39 2.38 -12.82
CA LYS A 348 -3.75 1.85 -13.11
C LYS A 348 -4.25 0.86 -12.06
N SER A 349 -3.37 0.14 -11.41
CA SER A 349 -3.72 -0.77 -10.31
C SER A 349 -4.02 -0.01 -9.02
N THR A 350 -3.14 0.92 -8.63
CA THR A 350 -3.30 1.71 -7.39
C THR A 350 -4.48 2.68 -7.44
N GLU A 351 -4.88 3.14 -8.64
CA GLU A 351 -6.08 3.96 -8.84
C GLU A 351 -7.37 3.26 -8.34
N LEU A 352 -7.41 1.92 -8.47
CA LEU A 352 -8.58 1.11 -8.11
C LEU A 352 -8.50 0.51 -6.70
N LEU A 353 -7.32 0.43 -6.13
CA LEU A 353 -7.11 -0.15 -4.80
C LEU A 353 -7.73 0.75 -3.72
N LEU A 354 -8.41 0.16 -2.74
CA LEU A 354 -9.18 0.86 -1.71
C LEU A 354 -10.35 1.71 -2.26
N GLY A 355 -10.96 1.27 -3.35
CA GLY A 355 -11.99 2.01 -4.09
C GLY A 355 -11.41 2.88 -5.20
N SER A 356 -12.16 3.10 -6.27
CA SER A 356 -11.76 3.97 -7.37
C SER A 356 -11.63 5.44 -6.93
N THR A 357 -10.99 6.26 -7.75
CA THR A 357 -10.94 7.72 -7.50
C THR A 357 -12.34 8.32 -7.37
N THR A 358 -13.32 7.84 -8.15
CA THR A 358 -14.72 8.29 -8.05
C THR A 358 -15.34 7.89 -6.72
N ASP A 359 -15.17 6.63 -6.29
CA ASP A 359 -15.69 6.15 -5.01
C ASP A 359 -15.07 6.94 -3.85
N THR A 360 -13.77 7.23 -3.91
CA THR A 360 -13.06 8.03 -2.91
C THR A 360 -13.61 9.46 -2.81
N TRP A 361 -13.92 10.11 -3.95
CA TRP A 361 -14.53 11.44 -3.94
C TRP A 361 -15.97 11.43 -3.43
N LEU A 362 -16.76 10.39 -3.72
CA LEU A 362 -18.11 10.23 -3.18
C LEU A 362 -18.08 10.02 -1.67
N GLU A 363 -17.19 9.16 -1.18
CA GLU A 363 -17.02 8.97 0.26
C GLU A 363 -16.55 10.24 0.97
N LEU A 364 -15.63 11.01 0.35
CA LEU A 364 -15.21 12.30 0.88
C LEU A 364 -16.38 13.27 0.97
N ALA A 365 -17.23 13.36 -0.09
CA ALA A 365 -18.40 14.20 -0.09
C ALA A 365 -19.36 13.84 1.06
N ASP A 366 -19.63 12.56 1.26
CA ASP A 366 -20.44 12.06 2.37
C ASP A 366 -19.86 12.45 3.74
N ARG A 367 -18.53 12.29 3.92
CA ARG A 367 -17.85 12.63 5.19
C ARG A 367 -17.89 14.13 5.53
N ILE A 368 -17.86 15.00 4.53
CA ILE A 368 -17.95 16.46 4.72
C ILE A 368 -19.37 17.02 4.61
N GLY A 369 -20.35 16.18 4.34
CA GLY A 369 -21.78 16.53 4.36
C GLY A 369 -22.26 17.30 3.12
N VAL A 370 -21.72 17.00 1.93
CA VAL A 370 -22.15 17.59 0.65
C VAL A 370 -22.61 16.53 -0.34
#